data_8093aea3d89f0d29601ed689e5a5d32b
#
_entry.id   8093aea3d89f0d29601ed689e5a5d32b
#
_cell.length_a   1.000
_cell.length_b   1.000
_cell.length_c   1.000
_cell.angle_alpha   90.00
_cell.angle_beta   90.00
_cell.angle_gamma   90.00
#
_symmetry.space_group_name_H-M   'P 1'
#
loop_
_entity.id
_entity.type
_entity.pdbx_description
1 polymer ?
#
loop_
_entity_poly.entity_id
_entity_poly.type
_entity_poly.pdbx_seq_one_letter_code
_entity_poly.pdbx_strand_id
1 'polypeptide(L)'
;MHELALSQAILDTALRHADGRKVSAIGLRVGHLRQVVPDSLEFYLELVSRETVCDGARLELEAVPARLRCRPCEVEWELDRPPFRCPSCAGSDVDVVAGNELEVEWITIEEEACIAPR
;
A
#
# COMPACT_ATOMS: atom_id res chain seq x y z
N MET A 1 9.80 7.34 -7.05
CA MET A 1 9.72 6.09 -6.47
C MET A 1 9.50 4.98 -7.46
N HIS A 2 9.73 3.87 -7.08
CA HIS A 2 9.84 2.80 -8.02
C HIS A 2 8.61 1.92 -7.99
N GLU A 3 7.55 2.40 -8.64
CA GLU A 3 6.28 1.68 -8.64
C GLU A 3 6.40 0.29 -9.23
N LEU A 4 7.32 0.10 -10.17
CA LEU A 4 7.52 -1.24 -10.72
C LEU A 4 8.05 -2.19 -9.64
N ALA A 5 9.05 -1.77 -8.87
CA ALA A 5 9.58 -2.60 -7.80
C ALA A 5 8.53 -2.84 -6.71
N LEU A 6 7.73 -1.82 -6.41
CA LEU A 6 6.66 -1.97 -5.43
C LEU A 6 5.60 -2.94 -5.93
N SER A 7 5.23 -2.85 -7.21
CA SER A 7 4.21 -3.75 -7.75
C SER A 7 4.70 -5.19 -7.74
N GLN A 8 5.99 -5.41 -7.99
CA GLN A 8 6.53 -6.75 -7.93
C GLN A 8 6.48 -7.31 -6.50
N ALA A 9 6.79 -6.48 -5.51
CA ALA A 9 6.72 -6.91 -4.11
C ALA A 9 5.28 -7.21 -3.69
N ILE A 10 4.33 -6.40 -4.14
CA ILE A 10 2.92 -6.61 -3.86
C ILE A 10 2.47 -7.93 -4.48
N LEU A 11 2.85 -8.16 -5.73
CA LEU A 11 2.48 -9.38 -6.42
C LEU A 11 3.05 -10.60 -5.70
N ASP A 12 4.33 -10.54 -5.31
CA ASP A 12 4.98 -11.66 -4.63
C ASP A 12 4.26 -11.99 -3.33
N THR A 13 3.87 -10.98 -2.58
CA THR A 13 3.14 -11.18 -1.33
C THR A 13 1.77 -11.81 -1.60
N ALA A 14 1.06 -11.30 -2.59
CA ALA A 14 -0.26 -11.82 -2.92
C ALA A 14 -0.17 -13.26 -3.40
N LEU A 15 0.84 -13.58 -4.20
CA LEU A 15 0.99 -14.95 -4.69
C LEU A 15 1.28 -15.93 -3.57
N ARG A 16 2.07 -15.54 -2.59
CA ARG A 16 2.36 -16.40 -1.46
C ARG A 16 1.11 -16.73 -0.67
N HIS A 17 0.25 -15.74 -0.47
CA HIS A 17 -0.95 -15.95 0.32
C HIS A 17 -2.10 -16.57 -0.47
N ALA A 18 -2.06 -16.46 -1.80
CA ALA A 18 -3.09 -17.03 -2.64
C ALA A 18 -2.99 -18.55 -2.72
N ASP A 19 -1.79 -19.08 -2.60
CA ASP A 19 -1.56 -20.52 -2.61
C ASP A 19 -2.19 -21.16 -3.86
N GLY A 20 -1.92 -20.56 -5.00
CA GLY A 20 -2.39 -21.09 -6.29
C GLY A 20 -3.82 -20.77 -6.66
N ARG A 21 -4.56 -20.08 -5.79
CA ARG A 21 -5.96 -19.77 -6.07
C ARG A 21 -6.06 -18.42 -6.76
N LYS A 22 -7.12 -18.26 -7.54
CA LYS A 22 -7.32 -17.02 -8.29
C LYS A 22 -7.61 -15.86 -7.35
N VAL A 23 -6.92 -14.75 -7.56
CA VAL A 23 -7.09 -13.54 -6.76
C VAL A 23 -7.89 -12.55 -7.58
N SER A 24 -8.98 -12.04 -7.03
CA SER A 24 -9.83 -11.07 -7.72
C SER A 24 -9.60 -9.65 -7.25
N ALA A 25 -9.03 -9.46 -6.07
CA ALA A 25 -8.76 -8.11 -5.56
C ALA A 25 -7.62 -8.16 -4.56
N ILE A 26 -6.91 -7.06 -4.45
CA ILE A 26 -5.81 -6.88 -3.51
C ILE A 26 -6.04 -5.56 -2.79
N GLY A 27 -6.07 -5.60 -1.47
CA GLY A 27 -6.19 -4.39 -0.65
C GLY A 27 -4.83 -3.98 -0.15
N LEU A 28 -4.48 -2.72 -0.37
CA LEU A 28 -3.16 -2.21 -0.05
C LEU A 28 -3.27 -0.96 0.79
N ARG A 29 -2.50 -0.85 1.86
CA ARG A 29 -2.39 0.37 2.65
C ARG A 29 -1.10 1.08 2.29
N VAL A 30 -1.22 2.33 1.88
CA VAL A 30 -0.07 3.12 1.45
C VAL A 30 -0.05 4.43 2.20
N GLY A 31 1.04 4.71 2.87
CA GLY A 31 1.20 5.98 3.57
C GLY A 31 1.54 7.12 2.63
N HIS A 32 1.09 8.31 2.95
CA HIS A 32 1.36 9.49 2.13
C HIS A 32 2.85 9.76 1.97
N LEU A 33 3.65 9.36 2.96
CA LEU A 33 5.09 9.60 2.90
C LEU A 33 5.79 8.73 1.86
N ARG A 34 5.13 7.69 1.36
CA ARG A 34 5.71 6.86 0.32
C ARG A 34 5.66 7.52 -1.04
N GLN A 35 4.79 8.52 -1.21
CA GLN A 35 4.67 9.28 -2.45
C GLN A 35 4.45 8.39 -3.67
N VAL A 36 3.63 7.36 -3.49
CA VAL A 36 3.31 6.45 -4.58
C VAL A 36 2.25 7.10 -5.45
N VAL A 37 2.41 6.98 -6.77
CA VAL A 37 1.40 7.46 -7.72
C VAL A 37 0.44 6.31 -8.00
N PRO A 38 -0.82 6.40 -7.57
CA PRO A 38 -1.74 5.25 -7.66
C PRO A 38 -1.93 4.72 -9.09
N ASP A 39 -2.05 5.61 -10.06
CA ASP A 39 -2.27 5.16 -11.43
C ASP A 39 -1.06 4.40 -11.97
N SER A 40 0.14 4.85 -11.63
CA SER A 40 1.36 4.15 -12.05
C SER A 40 1.47 2.80 -11.38
N LEU A 41 1.15 2.74 -10.10
CA LEU A 41 1.21 1.49 -9.36
C LEU A 41 0.23 0.48 -9.95
N GLU A 42 -0.99 0.92 -10.24
CA GLU A 42 -2.00 0.08 -10.84
C GLU A 42 -1.55 -0.45 -12.19
N PHE A 43 -0.97 0.42 -12.99
CA PHE A 43 -0.48 0.04 -14.32
C PHE A 43 0.60 -1.03 -14.22
N TYR A 44 1.59 -0.81 -13.37
CA TYR A 44 2.68 -1.78 -13.25
C TYR A 44 2.23 -3.07 -12.60
N LEU A 45 1.30 -3.01 -11.66
CA LEU A 45 0.79 -4.22 -11.04
C LEU A 45 0.04 -5.06 -12.09
N GLU A 46 -0.75 -4.42 -12.93
CA GLU A 46 -1.43 -5.12 -14.00
C GLU A 46 -0.43 -5.78 -14.93
N LEU A 47 0.65 -5.07 -15.24
CA LEU A 47 1.66 -5.58 -16.16
C LEU A 47 2.38 -6.80 -15.58
N VAL A 48 2.83 -6.74 -14.33
CA VAL A 48 3.57 -7.85 -13.74
C VAL A 48 2.67 -9.03 -13.37
N SER A 49 1.37 -8.79 -13.22
CA SER A 49 0.44 -9.83 -12.82
C SER A 49 -0.03 -10.71 -13.97
N ARG A 50 0.27 -10.34 -15.19
CA ARG A 50 -0.18 -11.11 -16.35
C ARG A 50 0.30 -12.55 -16.24
N GLU A 51 -0.61 -13.46 -16.58
CA GLU A 51 -0.31 -14.90 -16.57
C GLU A 51 -0.04 -15.45 -15.18
N THR A 52 -0.48 -14.75 -14.15
CA THR A 52 -0.43 -15.27 -12.79
C THR A 52 -1.85 -15.37 -12.26
N VAL A 53 -2.01 -15.93 -11.06
CA VAL A 53 -3.34 -16.00 -10.46
C VAL A 53 -3.87 -14.62 -10.06
N CYS A 54 -3.04 -13.59 -10.12
CA CYS A 54 -3.46 -12.22 -9.84
C CYS A 54 -3.79 -11.44 -11.10
N ASP A 55 -3.76 -12.07 -12.27
CA ASP A 55 -4.07 -11.39 -13.52
C ASP A 55 -5.51 -10.88 -13.46
N GLY A 56 -5.70 -9.60 -13.70
CA GLY A 56 -7.02 -8.99 -13.67
C GLY A 56 -7.50 -8.62 -12.28
N ALA A 57 -6.70 -8.82 -11.25
CA ALA A 57 -7.09 -8.49 -9.89
C ALA A 57 -7.25 -6.97 -9.75
N ARG A 58 -8.29 -6.57 -9.01
CA ARG A 58 -8.55 -5.16 -8.76
C ARG A 58 -7.69 -4.70 -7.59
N LEU A 59 -7.09 -3.56 -7.71
CA LEU A 59 -6.28 -2.99 -6.63
C LEU A 59 -7.11 -1.95 -5.89
N GLU A 60 -7.24 -2.11 -4.58
CA GLU A 60 -7.95 -1.15 -3.74
C GLU A 60 -6.94 -0.54 -2.79
N LEU A 61 -6.78 0.79 -2.90
CA LEU A 61 -5.78 1.48 -2.10
C LEU A 61 -6.43 2.23 -0.95
N GLU A 62 -5.90 2.04 0.22
CA GLU A 62 -6.27 2.84 1.38
C GLU A 62 -5.11 3.77 1.68
N ALA A 63 -5.32 5.07 1.56
CA ALA A 63 -4.28 6.04 1.84
C ALA A 63 -4.22 6.31 3.34
N VAL A 64 -3.02 6.29 3.90
CA VAL A 64 -2.82 6.55 5.32
C VAL A 64 -2.14 7.91 5.44
N PRO A 65 -2.76 8.89 6.10
CA PRO A 65 -2.17 10.21 6.22
C PRO A 65 -0.87 10.17 7.01
N ALA A 66 0.02 11.09 6.72
CA ALA A 66 1.24 11.24 7.49
C ALA A 66 0.89 11.79 8.87
N ARG A 67 1.36 11.14 9.91
CA ARG A 67 1.13 11.57 11.27
C ARG A 67 2.48 11.64 11.97
N LEU A 68 2.76 12.80 12.55
CA LEU A 68 4.04 13.09 13.15
C LEU A 68 3.88 13.45 14.60
N ARG A 69 4.93 13.26 15.37
CA ARG A 69 4.94 13.64 16.77
C ARG A 69 6.23 14.39 17.09
N CYS A 70 6.09 15.56 17.71
CA CYS A 70 7.24 16.34 18.15
C CYS A 70 7.74 15.78 19.46
N ARG A 71 9.03 15.44 19.54
CA ARG A 71 9.58 14.88 20.76
C ARG A 71 9.56 15.88 21.92
N PRO A 72 10.04 17.11 21.74
CA PRO A 72 10.03 18.06 22.86
C PRO A 72 8.63 18.44 23.33
N CYS A 73 7.71 18.69 22.39
CA CYS A 73 6.37 19.16 22.73
C CYS A 73 5.39 18.04 22.99
N GLU A 74 5.66 16.85 22.52
CA GLU A 74 4.80 15.68 22.64
C GLU A 74 3.42 15.88 22.01
N VAL A 75 3.34 16.72 20.98
CA VAL A 75 2.10 16.92 20.23
C VAL A 75 2.17 16.11 18.95
N GLU A 76 1.02 15.61 18.51
CA GLU A 76 0.90 14.88 17.24
C GLU A 76 0.02 15.68 16.31
N TRP A 77 0.31 15.59 15.02
CA TRP A 77 -0.50 16.26 14.00
C TRP A 77 -0.42 15.48 12.70
N GLU A 78 -1.37 15.74 11.81
CA GLU A 78 -1.38 15.14 10.48
C GLU A 78 -0.86 16.13 9.48
N LEU A 79 -0.17 15.63 8.46
CA LEU A 79 0.44 16.47 7.46
C LEU A 79 0.44 15.73 6.13
N ASP A 80 0.06 16.39 5.06
CA ASP A 80 0.03 15.74 3.76
C ASP A 80 1.21 16.12 2.87
N ARG A 81 2.07 17.05 3.32
CA ARG A 81 3.25 17.45 2.56
C ARG A 81 4.24 18.17 3.44
N PRO A 82 5.53 18.19 3.02
CA PRO A 82 6.56 18.91 3.78
C PRO A 82 6.27 20.42 3.80
N PRO A 83 6.88 21.13 4.74
CA PRO A 83 7.91 20.64 5.65
C PRO A 83 7.35 19.93 6.88
N PHE A 84 8.15 19.05 7.47
CA PHE A 84 7.71 18.28 8.63
C PHE A 84 8.20 18.99 9.88
N ARG A 85 7.53 20.05 10.26
CA ARG A 85 7.92 20.83 11.43
C ARG A 85 6.77 20.92 12.41
N CYS A 86 7.11 20.93 13.70
CA CYS A 86 6.10 21.03 14.74
C CYS A 86 5.35 22.35 14.64
N PRO A 87 4.01 22.32 14.62
CA PRO A 87 3.23 23.57 14.55
C PRO A 87 3.35 24.42 15.81
N SER A 88 3.80 23.84 16.93
CA SER A 88 3.93 24.58 18.17
C SER A 88 5.30 25.22 18.33
N CYS A 89 6.37 24.51 18.03
CA CYS A 89 7.72 25.05 18.26
C CYS A 89 8.52 25.21 16.99
N ALA A 90 7.96 24.85 15.84
CA ALA A 90 8.63 24.94 14.54
C ALA A 90 9.92 24.11 14.47
N GLY A 91 10.13 23.20 15.42
CA GLY A 91 11.31 22.36 15.43
C GLY A 91 11.18 21.19 14.45
N SER A 92 12.29 20.55 14.15
CA SER A 92 12.32 19.42 13.24
C SER A 92 12.64 18.11 13.95
N ASP A 93 12.65 18.08 15.27
CA ASP A 93 12.91 16.86 16.03
C ASP A 93 11.60 16.10 16.16
N VAL A 94 11.19 15.44 15.09
CA VAL A 94 9.90 14.79 15.00
C VAL A 94 10.06 13.32 14.64
N ASP A 95 9.11 12.52 15.11
CA ASP A 95 9.03 11.10 14.76
C ASP A 95 7.84 10.88 13.85
N VAL A 96 7.98 9.94 12.92
CA VAL A 96 6.89 9.54 12.06
C VAL A 96 6.07 8.49 12.79
N VAL A 97 4.82 8.81 13.09
CA VAL A 97 3.92 7.90 13.79
C VAL A 97 3.15 7.06 12.78
N ALA A 98 2.78 7.64 11.66
CA ALA A 98 2.03 6.94 10.61
C ALA A 98 2.28 7.63 9.28
N GLY A 99 1.92 6.97 8.19
CA GLY A 99 2.07 7.54 6.86
C GLY A 99 3.19 6.94 6.05
N ASN A 100 3.92 5.99 6.62
CA ASN A 100 5.01 5.33 5.92
C ASN A 100 4.69 3.87 5.61
N GLU A 101 3.43 3.50 5.68
CA GLU A 101 3.00 2.13 5.46
C GLU A 101 3.05 1.77 3.98
N LEU A 102 3.36 0.53 3.72
CA LEU A 102 3.19 -0.05 2.41
C LEU A 102 3.01 -1.54 2.64
N GLU A 103 1.75 -1.98 2.68
CA GLU A 103 1.50 -3.38 3.01
C GLU A 103 0.24 -3.89 2.34
N VAL A 104 0.27 -5.16 1.98
CA VAL A 104 -0.90 -5.84 1.48
C VAL A 104 -1.72 -6.20 2.70
N GLU A 105 -2.90 -5.59 2.80
CA GLU A 105 -3.73 -5.77 3.96
C GLU A 105 -4.63 -6.99 3.81
N TRP A 106 -5.09 -7.25 2.61
CA TRP A 106 -5.95 -8.40 2.34
C TRP A 106 -5.93 -8.72 0.85
N ILE A 107 -6.32 -9.94 0.53
CA ILE A 107 -6.59 -10.33 -0.85
C ILE A 107 -7.94 -11.03 -0.86
N THR A 108 -8.63 -10.98 -2.00
CA THR A 108 -9.88 -11.69 -2.19
C THR A 108 -9.64 -12.84 -3.14
N ILE A 109 -9.96 -14.05 -2.71
CA ILE A 109 -9.79 -15.26 -3.49
C ILE A 109 -11.13 -15.59 -4.14
N GLU A 110 -11.09 -15.89 -5.43
CA GLU A 110 -12.30 -16.32 -6.09
C GLU A 110 -12.55 -17.78 -5.76
N GLU A 111 -13.79 -18.09 -5.50
CA GLU A 111 -14.11 -19.46 -5.18
C GLU A 111 -14.63 -20.22 -6.34
N GLU A 112 -14.35 -19.75 -7.53
CA GLU A 112 -14.81 -20.42 -8.66
C GLU A 112 -14.28 -21.81 -8.75
N ALA A 113 -13.15 -22.05 -8.18
CA ALA A 113 -12.61 -23.38 -8.19
C ALA A 113 -13.53 -24.34 -7.49
N CYS A 114 -14.30 -23.81 -6.59
CA CYS A 114 -15.20 -24.69 -5.91
C CYS A 114 -16.31 -25.14 -6.76
N ILE A 115 -16.53 -24.41 -7.82
CA ILE A 115 -17.62 -24.75 -8.58
C ILE A 115 -17.25 -25.55 -9.66
N ALA A 116 -16.12 -25.47 -10.01
CA ALA A 116 -15.76 -26.10 -11.18
C ALA A 116 -15.75 -27.52 -11.10
N PRO A 117 -16.29 -28.07 -10.51
CA PRO A 117 -16.24 -29.43 -10.46
C PRO A 117 -16.79 -29.91 -11.59
N ARG A 118 -16.63 -30.29 -11.93
CA ARG A 118 -17.18 -30.61 -12.92
C ARG A 118 -16.64 -31.46 -13.56
#